data_99a2734f20e92e34c2164cc01fc4a060
#
_entry.id   99a2734f20e92e34c2164cc01fc4a060
#
_cell.length_a   1.000
_cell.length_b   1.000
_cell.length_c   1.000
_cell.angle_alpha   90.00
_cell.angle_beta   90.00
_cell.angle_gamma   90.00
#
_symmetry.space_group_name_H-M   'P 1'
#
loop_
_entity.id
_entity.type
_entity.pdbx_description
1 polymer ?
#
loop_
_entity_poly.entity_id
_entity_poly.type
_entity_poly.pdbx_seq_one_letter_code
_entity_poly.pdbx_strand_id
1 'polypeptide(L)'
;MAMLENKTALVTGGRQGIGRGIADRFAAEGASVTITGRGPRPDDLLPHFAWVSSDVSDPGAVAELAAGIVGLDVLVNNAGIQIEKTVTDTSDADWDLLMGANAKGVFLMCRALIPRMTHGGSIINIGSISGQTADPGLALYNASKAFVHGLTRSIAVDHGPAVRCNAICPGWIMTGMVDAAFAVADNPEVAKADALARHPAGRFGQPSDIAAMAAWLASDQSSFTTGQLFTVDGGLTASSPLNPGLF
;
A
#
# COMPACT_ATOMS: atom_id res chain seq x y z
N MET A 1 4.07 16.99 19.76
CA MET A 1 4.19 15.58 20.16
C MET A 1 4.21 14.74 18.91
N ALA A 2 5.06 13.73 18.87
CA ALA A 2 5.10 12.77 17.78
C ALA A 2 3.76 11.99 17.75
N MET A 3 3.18 11.81 16.56
CA MET A 3 1.84 11.21 16.43
C MET A 3 1.80 9.73 16.76
N LEU A 4 2.95 9.03 16.71
CA LEU A 4 3.04 7.57 16.85
C LEU A 4 4.01 7.17 17.98
N GLU A 5 4.21 8.04 18.96
CA GLU A 5 5.09 7.77 20.08
C GLU A 5 4.67 6.50 20.81
N ASN A 6 5.63 5.60 21.06
CA ASN A 6 5.44 4.29 21.70
C ASN A 6 4.56 3.29 20.91
N LYS A 7 4.17 3.57 19.70
CA LYS A 7 3.44 2.60 18.86
C LYS A 7 4.41 1.63 18.17
N THR A 8 3.98 0.38 18.04
CA THR A 8 4.65 -0.66 17.27
C THR A 8 3.98 -0.80 15.91
N ALA A 9 4.77 -0.76 14.83
CA ALA A 9 4.26 -0.82 13.47
C ALA A 9 4.97 -1.91 12.64
N LEU A 10 4.21 -2.62 11.81
CA LEU A 10 4.72 -3.53 10.80
C LEU A 10 4.36 -3.02 9.41
N VAL A 11 5.36 -2.87 8.53
CA VAL A 11 5.19 -2.41 7.14
C VAL A 11 5.66 -3.51 6.19
N THR A 12 4.73 -4.07 5.40
CA THR A 12 5.08 -5.06 4.38
C THR A 12 5.58 -4.38 3.11
N GLY A 13 6.61 -4.96 2.47
CA GLY A 13 7.21 -4.36 1.28
C GLY A 13 7.89 -3.01 1.52
N GLY A 14 8.37 -2.78 2.74
CA GLY A 14 8.97 -1.50 3.13
C GLY A 14 10.43 -1.29 2.71
N ARG A 15 10.96 -2.15 1.83
CA ARG A 15 12.33 -2.00 1.31
C ARG A 15 12.52 -0.73 0.49
N GLN A 16 11.50 -0.31 -0.26
CA GLN A 16 11.55 0.80 -1.21
C GLN A 16 10.18 1.47 -1.40
N GLY A 17 10.15 2.53 -2.18
CA GLY A 17 8.92 3.19 -2.65
C GLY A 17 8.01 3.65 -1.52
N ILE A 18 6.70 3.44 -1.68
CA ILE A 18 5.66 3.87 -0.72
C ILE A 18 5.91 3.26 0.65
N GLY A 19 6.17 1.94 0.72
CA GLY A 19 6.38 1.26 2.00
C GLY A 19 7.58 1.80 2.78
N ARG A 20 8.68 2.15 2.11
CA ARG A 20 9.84 2.78 2.73
C ARG A 20 9.51 4.18 3.23
N GLY A 21 8.83 5.00 2.41
CA GLY A 21 8.40 6.33 2.85
C GLY A 21 7.47 6.30 4.06
N ILE A 22 6.58 5.30 4.15
CA ILE A 22 5.72 5.09 5.33
C ILE A 22 6.56 4.70 6.55
N ALA A 23 7.51 3.76 6.41
CA ALA A 23 8.37 3.33 7.50
C ALA A 23 9.23 4.48 8.04
N ASP A 24 9.84 5.26 7.15
CA ASP A 24 10.65 6.44 7.50
C ASP A 24 9.80 7.48 8.26
N ARG A 25 8.58 7.75 7.78
CA ARG A 25 7.66 8.68 8.43
C ARG A 25 7.21 8.17 9.80
N PHE A 26 6.87 6.89 9.94
CA PHE A 26 6.44 6.31 11.21
C PHE A 26 7.55 6.38 12.26
N ALA A 27 8.79 6.07 11.88
CA ALA A 27 9.95 6.22 12.76
C ALA A 27 10.17 7.68 13.19
N ALA A 28 10.04 8.64 12.26
CA ALA A 28 10.13 10.07 12.57
C ALA A 28 9.02 10.55 13.51
N GLU A 29 7.86 9.88 13.50
CA GLU A 29 6.73 10.14 14.42
C GLU A 29 6.82 9.32 15.73
N GLY A 30 7.94 8.64 15.98
CA GLY A 30 8.23 7.98 17.26
C GLY A 30 7.82 6.51 17.35
N ALA A 31 7.39 5.88 16.25
CA ALA A 31 7.05 4.47 16.24
C ALA A 31 8.28 3.56 16.19
N SER A 32 8.19 2.39 16.84
CA SER A 32 9.07 1.26 16.60
C SER A 32 8.61 0.48 15.37
N VAL A 33 9.41 0.51 14.30
CA VAL A 33 8.99 -0.02 13.00
C VAL A 33 9.73 -1.29 12.64
N THR A 34 8.97 -2.35 12.36
CA THR A 34 9.45 -3.57 11.70
C THR A 34 9.07 -3.50 10.21
N ILE A 35 10.04 -3.75 9.37
CA ILE A 35 9.86 -3.83 7.91
C ILE A 35 9.97 -5.30 7.50
N THR A 36 9.10 -5.75 6.61
CA THR A 36 9.21 -7.08 6.02
C THR A 36 9.24 -7.02 4.49
N GLY A 37 9.92 -7.99 3.91
CA GLY A 37 10.05 -8.19 2.47
C GLY A 37 10.84 -9.47 2.18
N ARG A 38 10.99 -9.82 0.91
CA ARG A 38 11.71 -11.02 0.49
C ARG A 38 13.22 -10.81 0.52
N GLY A 39 13.95 -11.85 0.89
CA GLY A 39 15.42 -11.87 0.89
C GLY A 39 16.07 -11.23 2.11
N PRO A 40 17.38 -11.02 2.06
CA PRO A 40 18.14 -10.50 3.18
C PRO A 40 17.78 -9.05 3.50
N ARG A 41 18.17 -8.62 4.71
CA ARG A 41 18.06 -7.21 5.10
C ARG A 41 18.78 -6.33 4.08
N PRO A 42 18.13 -5.27 3.55
CA PRO A 42 18.80 -4.32 2.67
C PRO A 42 19.95 -3.59 3.36
N ASP A 43 21.08 -3.41 2.64
CA ASP A 43 22.26 -2.75 3.21
C ASP A 43 22.01 -1.26 3.52
N ASP A 44 21.10 -0.61 2.77
CA ASP A 44 20.69 0.78 2.93
C ASP A 44 19.60 0.99 4.00
N LEU A 45 19.15 -0.09 4.65
CA LEU A 45 18.14 0.00 5.69
C LEU A 45 18.74 0.52 6.98
N LEU A 46 18.27 1.67 7.47
CA LEU A 46 18.79 2.32 8.67
C LEU A 46 18.72 1.39 9.89
N PRO A 47 19.71 1.44 10.81
CA PRO A 47 19.87 0.49 11.92
C PRO A 47 18.67 0.43 12.89
N HIS A 48 17.89 1.49 13.00
CA HIS A 48 16.74 1.57 13.91
C HIS A 48 15.52 0.77 13.43
N PHE A 49 15.50 0.33 12.15
CA PHE A 49 14.44 -0.56 11.67
C PHE A 49 14.76 -2.02 11.99
N ALA A 50 13.78 -2.74 12.50
CA ALA A 50 13.82 -4.19 12.47
C ALA A 50 13.50 -4.71 11.07
N TRP A 51 14.13 -5.82 10.66
CA TRP A 51 13.88 -6.48 9.38
C TRP A 51 13.53 -7.94 9.60
N VAL A 52 12.44 -8.37 8.96
CA VAL A 52 12.04 -9.78 8.91
C VAL A 52 11.85 -10.19 7.46
N SER A 53 12.65 -11.18 7.00
CA SER A 53 12.45 -11.77 5.68
C SER A 53 11.16 -12.60 5.67
N SER A 54 10.20 -12.22 4.83
CA SER A 54 8.94 -12.96 4.69
C SER A 54 8.32 -12.71 3.32
N ASP A 55 7.80 -13.75 2.69
CA ASP A 55 6.93 -13.63 1.52
C ASP A 55 5.48 -13.61 1.98
N VAL A 56 4.78 -12.51 1.75
CA VAL A 56 3.37 -12.34 2.15
C VAL A 56 2.43 -13.35 1.47
N SER A 57 2.82 -13.91 0.31
CA SER A 57 2.03 -14.92 -0.42
C SER A 57 2.14 -16.33 0.16
N ASP A 58 3.15 -16.59 1.01
CA ASP A 58 3.39 -17.86 1.68
C ASP A 58 2.74 -17.91 3.07
N PRO A 59 1.73 -18.77 3.28
CA PRO A 59 1.08 -18.90 4.58
C PRO A 59 2.02 -19.31 5.72
N GLY A 60 3.05 -20.12 5.42
CA GLY A 60 4.03 -20.57 6.40
C GLY A 60 4.92 -19.42 6.85
N ALA A 61 5.49 -18.66 5.91
CA ALA A 61 6.31 -17.49 6.20
C ALA A 61 5.53 -16.41 6.98
N VAL A 62 4.24 -16.21 6.64
CA VAL A 62 3.37 -15.27 7.38
C VAL A 62 3.09 -15.75 8.79
N ALA A 63 2.86 -17.06 8.99
CA ALA A 63 2.64 -17.63 10.33
C ALA A 63 3.88 -17.51 11.20
N GLU A 64 5.07 -17.77 10.65
CA GLU A 64 6.34 -17.61 11.35
C GLU A 64 6.59 -16.16 11.75
N LEU A 65 6.40 -15.21 10.81
CA LEU A 65 6.50 -13.78 11.11
C LEU A 65 5.54 -13.39 12.24
N ALA A 66 4.27 -13.81 12.18
CA ALA A 66 3.28 -13.48 13.18
C ALA A 66 3.62 -14.08 14.56
N ALA A 67 4.25 -15.25 14.60
CA ALA A 67 4.67 -15.88 15.87
C ALA A 67 5.72 -15.03 16.62
N GLY A 68 6.55 -14.29 15.89
CA GLY A 68 7.52 -13.35 16.45
C GLY A 68 6.94 -12.01 16.94
N ILE A 69 5.66 -11.70 16.64
CA ILE A 69 5.01 -10.45 17.04
C ILE A 69 4.24 -10.67 18.34
N VAL A 70 4.66 -10.00 19.42
CA VAL A 70 4.00 -10.07 20.74
C VAL A 70 2.80 -9.14 20.82
N GLY A 71 2.91 -7.93 20.27
CA GLY A 71 1.85 -6.93 20.21
C GLY A 71 2.08 -5.99 19.04
N LEU A 72 1.00 -5.53 18.40
CA LEU A 72 1.06 -4.69 17.23
C LEU A 72 -0.01 -3.60 17.30
N ASP A 73 0.39 -2.34 17.12
CA ASP A 73 -0.54 -1.21 17.07
C ASP A 73 -0.93 -0.89 15.61
N VAL A 74 0.01 -1.02 14.68
CA VAL A 74 -0.22 -0.62 13.27
C VAL A 74 0.29 -1.69 12.31
N LEU A 75 -0.60 -2.14 11.41
CA LEU A 75 -0.25 -3.00 10.28
C LEU A 75 -0.41 -2.21 8.97
N VAL A 76 0.65 -2.11 8.18
CA VAL A 76 0.60 -1.55 6.81
C VAL A 76 0.79 -2.67 5.80
N ASN A 77 -0.27 -3.02 5.08
CA ASN A 77 -0.23 -3.95 3.96
C ASN A 77 0.11 -3.16 2.69
N ASN A 78 1.41 -3.05 2.39
CA ASN A 78 1.90 -2.33 1.22
C ASN A 78 2.53 -3.25 0.18
N ALA A 79 3.02 -4.44 0.55
CA ALA A 79 3.61 -5.38 -0.40
C ALA A 79 2.66 -5.67 -1.57
N GLY A 80 3.18 -5.57 -2.79
CA GLY A 80 2.41 -5.81 -4.00
C GLY A 80 3.27 -5.70 -5.24
N ILE A 81 2.73 -6.23 -6.34
CA ILE A 81 3.35 -6.21 -7.67
C ILE A 81 2.34 -5.76 -8.72
N GLN A 82 2.84 -5.40 -9.89
CA GLN A 82 2.05 -5.09 -11.07
C GLN A 82 2.45 -6.02 -12.21
N ILE A 83 1.48 -6.49 -12.99
CA ILE A 83 1.67 -7.24 -14.24
C ILE A 83 0.78 -6.57 -15.28
N GLU A 84 1.39 -6.17 -16.39
CA GLU A 84 0.71 -5.46 -17.48
C GLU A 84 0.28 -6.45 -18.55
N LYS A 85 -0.96 -6.94 -18.44
CA LYS A 85 -1.59 -7.87 -19.40
C LYS A 85 -3.10 -7.65 -19.45
N THR A 86 -3.69 -7.90 -20.63
CA THR A 86 -5.15 -8.01 -20.78
C THR A 86 -5.64 -9.32 -20.15
N VAL A 87 -6.96 -9.48 -20.01
CA VAL A 87 -7.54 -10.73 -19.49
C VAL A 87 -7.15 -11.94 -20.34
N THR A 88 -7.15 -11.79 -21.66
CA THR A 88 -6.86 -12.87 -22.59
C THR A 88 -5.37 -13.26 -22.66
N ASP A 89 -4.48 -12.36 -22.29
CA ASP A 89 -3.03 -12.59 -22.30
C ASP A 89 -2.49 -13.04 -20.93
N THR A 90 -3.34 -13.01 -19.91
CA THR A 90 -2.98 -13.40 -18.55
C THR A 90 -2.97 -14.92 -18.42
N SER A 91 -1.85 -15.48 -17.96
CA SER A 91 -1.72 -16.90 -17.65
C SER A 91 -2.13 -17.21 -16.20
N ASP A 92 -2.39 -18.51 -15.92
CA ASP A 92 -2.63 -18.97 -14.53
C ASP A 92 -1.44 -18.64 -13.60
N ALA A 93 -0.21 -18.71 -14.13
CA ALA A 93 0.98 -18.34 -13.35
C ALA A 93 1.02 -16.83 -13.01
N ASP A 94 0.60 -15.96 -13.93
CA ASP A 94 0.45 -14.52 -13.65
C ASP A 94 -0.61 -14.28 -12.57
N TRP A 95 -1.74 -15.01 -12.67
CA TRP A 95 -2.81 -14.97 -11.68
C TRP A 95 -2.28 -15.37 -10.29
N ASP A 96 -1.64 -16.53 -10.18
CA ASP A 96 -1.14 -17.02 -8.90
C ASP A 96 -0.11 -16.07 -8.29
N LEU A 97 0.78 -15.52 -9.11
CA LEU A 97 1.82 -14.60 -8.67
C LEU A 97 1.20 -13.28 -8.17
N LEU A 98 0.37 -12.63 -8.98
CA LEU A 98 -0.16 -11.31 -8.65
C LEU A 98 -1.22 -11.39 -7.54
N MET A 99 -2.21 -12.28 -7.66
CA MET A 99 -3.24 -12.44 -6.65
C MET A 99 -2.67 -13.02 -5.35
N GLY A 100 -1.64 -13.86 -5.45
CA GLY A 100 -0.86 -14.35 -4.31
C GLY A 100 -0.31 -13.19 -3.46
N ALA A 101 0.36 -12.23 -4.09
CA ALA A 101 0.95 -11.09 -3.40
C ALA A 101 -0.11 -10.05 -3.00
N ASN A 102 -0.92 -9.57 -3.97
CA ASN A 102 -1.75 -8.38 -3.80
C ASN A 102 -3.07 -8.62 -3.06
N ALA A 103 -3.62 -9.84 -3.14
CA ALA A 103 -4.91 -10.18 -2.54
C ALA A 103 -4.74 -11.18 -1.38
N LYS A 104 -4.25 -12.39 -1.68
CA LYS A 104 -4.04 -13.42 -0.66
C LYS A 104 -3.07 -12.97 0.41
N GLY A 105 -1.98 -12.30 0.05
CA GLY A 105 -0.99 -11.80 0.99
C GLY A 105 -1.58 -10.81 2.00
N VAL A 106 -2.38 -9.85 1.55
CA VAL A 106 -3.10 -8.92 2.45
C VAL A 106 -4.03 -9.67 3.39
N PHE A 107 -4.80 -10.62 2.86
CA PHE A 107 -5.69 -11.46 3.66
C PHE A 107 -4.91 -12.28 4.71
N LEU A 108 -3.81 -12.92 4.34
CA LEU A 108 -2.98 -13.73 5.24
C LEU A 108 -2.39 -12.90 6.37
N MET A 109 -1.84 -11.72 6.04
CA MET A 109 -1.28 -10.79 7.03
C MET A 109 -2.35 -10.33 8.02
N CYS A 110 -3.53 -9.92 7.54
CA CYS A 110 -4.63 -9.53 8.43
C CYS A 110 -5.09 -10.70 9.30
N ARG A 111 -5.31 -11.90 8.73
CA ARG A 111 -5.73 -13.09 9.47
C ARG A 111 -4.75 -13.47 10.59
N ALA A 112 -3.46 -13.39 10.33
CA ALA A 112 -2.43 -13.76 11.29
C ALA A 112 -2.18 -12.71 12.38
N LEU A 113 -2.33 -11.42 12.05
CA LEU A 113 -1.92 -10.34 12.93
C LEU A 113 -3.07 -9.64 13.66
N ILE A 114 -4.31 -9.69 13.18
CA ILE A 114 -5.46 -9.13 13.93
C ILE A 114 -5.52 -9.68 15.38
N PRO A 115 -5.33 -10.99 15.63
CA PRO A 115 -5.31 -11.51 17.01
C PRO A 115 -4.14 -11.01 17.88
N ARG A 116 -3.14 -10.38 17.27
CA ARG A 116 -1.97 -9.80 17.93
C ARG A 116 -2.07 -8.29 18.10
N MET A 117 -3.10 -7.66 17.52
CA MET A 117 -3.27 -6.22 17.62
C MET A 117 -3.79 -5.82 18.99
N THR A 118 -3.23 -4.73 19.49
CA THR A 118 -3.67 -4.10 20.74
C THR A 118 -5.05 -3.45 20.53
N HIS A 119 -5.75 -3.19 21.64
CA HIS A 119 -7.02 -2.45 21.57
C HIS A 119 -6.77 -1.04 21.00
N GLY A 120 -7.55 -0.66 19.98
CA GLY A 120 -7.34 0.59 19.22
C GLY A 120 -6.36 0.44 18.06
N GLY A 121 -6.02 -0.78 17.65
CA GLY A 121 -5.13 -1.05 16.51
C GLY A 121 -5.61 -0.46 15.20
N SER A 122 -4.67 -0.20 14.27
CA SER A 122 -4.95 0.36 12.95
C SER A 122 -4.35 -0.48 11.84
N ILE A 123 -5.18 -0.94 10.91
CA ILE A 123 -4.77 -1.57 9.67
C ILE A 123 -4.88 -0.56 8.53
N ILE A 124 -3.80 -0.40 7.78
CA ILE A 124 -3.71 0.48 6.62
C ILE A 124 -3.36 -0.38 5.41
N ASN A 125 -4.32 -0.55 4.51
CA ASN A 125 -4.12 -1.27 3.26
C ASN A 125 -3.74 -0.30 2.15
N ILE A 126 -2.67 -0.59 1.41
CA ILE A 126 -2.34 0.20 0.22
C ILE A 126 -3.14 -0.36 -0.97
N GLY A 127 -4.26 0.31 -1.24
CA GLY A 127 -5.09 0.10 -2.40
C GLY A 127 -4.49 0.70 -3.67
N SER A 128 -5.32 1.25 -4.52
CA SER A 128 -4.97 2.05 -5.71
C SER A 128 -6.23 2.73 -6.25
N ILE A 129 -6.09 3.83 -6.97
CA ILE A 129 -7.16 4.35 -7.82
C ILE A 129 -7.63 3.29 -8.82
N SER A 130 -6.73 2.40 -9.27
CA SER A 130 -7.03 1.29 -10.17
C SER A 130 -8.00 0.25 -9.60
N GLY A 131 -8.28 0.27 -8.30
CA GLY A 131 -9.36 -0.52 -7.69
C GLY A 131 -10.72 0.17 -7.73
N GLN A 132 -10.79 1.43 -8.18
CA GLN A 132 -12.01 2.25 -8.34
C GLN A 132 -12.28 2.54 -9.81
N THR A 133 -11.22 2.68 -10.61
CA THR A 133 -11.20 2.87 -12.05
C THR A 133 -10.45 1.72 -12.71
N ALA A 134 -10.25 1.75 -14.03
CA ALA A 134 -9.47 0.74 -14.71
C ALA A 134 -8.51 1.40 -15.70
N ASP A 135 -7.25 0.99 -15.63
CA ASP A 135 -6.26 1.32 -16.64
C ASP A 135 -6.16 0.18 -17.66
N PRO A 136 -5.97 0.48 -18.96
CA PRO A 136 -5.75 -0.53 -19.99
C PRO A 136 -4.55 -1.45 -19.66
N GLY A 137 -4.68 -2.73 -19.95
CA GLY A 137 -3.60 -3.69 -19.74
C GLY A 137 -3.31 -4.05 -18.27
N LEU A 138 -4.13 -3.62 -17.30
CA LEU A 138 -3.93 -3.90 -15.88
C LEU A 138 -5.04 -4.78 -15.28
N ALA A 139 -5.60 -5.73 -16.04
CA ALA A 139 -6.79 -6.48 -15.65
C ALA A 139 -6.68 -7.11 -14.25
N LEU A 140 -5.64 -7.89 -13.98
CA LEU A 140 -5.46 -8.51 -12.66
C LEU A 140 -5.10 -7.52 -11.56
N TYR A 141 -4.31 -6.50 -11.89
CA TYR A 141 -3.93 -5.48 -10.91
C TYR A 141 -5.17 -4.72 -10.44
N ASN A 142 -6.01 -4.24 -11.37
CA ASN A 142 -7.27 -3.57 -11.05
C ASN A 142 -8.17 -4.45 -10.15
N ALA A 143 -8.35 -5.72 -10.53
CA ALA A 143 -9.13 -6.69 -9.76
C ALA A 143 -8.55 -6.92 -8.34
N SER A 144 -7.22 -7.04 -8.23
CA SER A 144 -6.56 -7.25 -6.93
C SER A 144 -6.73 -6.05 -5.98
N LYS A 145 -6.71 -4.83 -6.53
CA LYS A 145 -6.91 -3.61 -5.73
C LYS A 145 -8.38 -3.42 -5.32
N ALA A 146 -9.32 -3.80 -6.17
CA ALA A 146 -10.74 -3.86 -5.81
C ALA A 146 -11.01 -4.89 -4.69
N PHE A 147 -10.32 -6.06 -4.71
CA PHE A 147 -10.37 -7.02 -3.60
C PHE A 147 -9.92 -6.39 -2.29
N VAL A 148 -8.79 -5.67 -2.27
CA VAL A 148 -8.27 -4.97 -1.08
C VAL A 148 -9.30 -3.96 -0.54
N HIS A 149 -9.98 -3.24 -1.43
CA HIS A 149 -11.03 -2.28 -1.04
C HIS A 149 -12.23 -2.97 -0.37
N GLY A 150 -12.67 -4.13 -0.89
CA GLY A 150 -13.72 -4.94 -0.28
C GLY A 150 -13.30 -5.48 1.08
N LEU A 151 -12.11 -6.09 1.15
CA LEU A 151 -11.56 -6.65 2.39
C LEU A 151 -11.40 -5.59 3.49
N THR A 152 -10.99 -4.36 3.14
CA THR A 152 -10.88 -3.24 4.08
C THR A 152 -12.19 -2.97 4.81
N ARG A 153 -13.31 -2.93 4.08
CA ARG A 153 -14.63 -2.71 4.68
C ARG A 153 -15.08 -3.87 5.56
N SER A 154 -14.85 -5.11 5.12
CA SER A 154 -15.19 -6.30 5.90
C SER A 154 -14.43 -6.35 7.23
N ILE A 155 -13.11 -6.11 7.21
CA ILE A 155 -12.31 -6.07 8.44
C ILE A 155 -12.78 -4.97 9.39
N ALA A 156 -13.10 -3.78 8.87
CA ALA A 156 -13.60 -2.68 9.67
C ALA A 156 -14.90 -3.01 10.42
N VAL A 157 -15.80 -3.75 9.76
CA VAL A 157 -17.09 -4.17 10.34
C VAL A 157 -16.90 -5.34 11.32
N ASP A 158 -16.10 -6.34 10.96
CA ASP A 158 -15.97 -7.57 11.73
C ASP A 158 -15.13 -7.39 13.01
N HIS A 159 -14.17 -6.45 12.99
CA HIS A 159 -13.18 -6.30 14.08
C HIS A 159 -13.27 -4.96 14.83
N GLY A 160 -14.18 -4.05 14.44
CA GLY A 160 -14.48 -2.87 15.26
C GLY A 160 -15.21 -3.25 16.57
N PRO A 161 -15.04 -2.49 17.64
CA PRO A 161 -14.22 -1.27 17.79
C PRO A 161 -12.74 -1.55 18.13
N ALA A 162 -12.32 -2.82 18.26
CA ALA A 162 -10.96 -3.15 18.68
C ALA A 162 -9.89 -2.76 17.67
N VAL A 163 -10.20 -2.90 16.36
CA VAL A 163 -9.28 -2.62 15.26
C VAL A 163 -9.99 -1.79 14.19
N ARG A 164 -9.36 -0.70 13.78
CA ARG A 164 -9.78 0.09 12.61
C ARG A 164 -9.08 -0.43 11.36
N CYS A 165 -9.76 -0.42 10.23
CA CYS A 165 -9.17 -0.79 8.95
C CYS A 165 -9.56 0.21 7.87
N ASN A 166 -8.57 0.82 7.23
CA ASN A 166 -8.77 1.79 6.14
C ASN A 166 -7.82 1.47 4.98
N ALA A 167 -8.15 1.94 3.78
CA ALA A 167 -7.26 1.88 2.64
C ALA A 167 -6.83 3.28 2.19
N ILE A 168 -5.58 3.41 1.78
CA ILE A 168 -5.10 4.54 0.98
C ILE A 168 -5.08 4.08 -0.46
N CYS A 169 -5.64 4.88 -1.37
CA CYS A 169 -5.70 4.61 -2.80
C CYS A 169 -4.81 5.62 -3.54
N PRO A 170 -3.52 5.31 -3.72
CA PRO A 170 -2.60 6.19 -4.43
C PRO A 170 -2.95 6.32 -5.92
N GLY A 171 -2.68 7.49 -6.49
CA GLY A 171 -2.51 7.67 -7.92
C GLY A 171 -1.09 7.34 -8.37
N TRP A 172 -0.54 8.15 -9.27
CA TRP A 172 0.83 7.99 -9.78
C TRP A 172 1.84 8.55 -8.77
N ILE A 173 2.53 7.65 -8.07
CA ILE A 173 3.55 7.98 -7.05
C ILE A 173 4.91 7.59 -7.60
N MET A 174 5.83 8.55 -7.69
CA MET A 174 7.19 8.34 -8.22
C MET A 174 7.94 7.29 -7.41
N THR A 175 8.05 6.11 -7.99
CA THR A 175 8.68 4.91 -7.45
C THR A 175 9.21 4.09 -8.61
N GLY A 176 10.07 3.10 -8.35
CA GLY A 176 10.55 2.21 -9.40
C GLY A 176 9.44 1.50 -10.21
N MET A 177 8.24 1.35 -9.66
CA MET A 177 7.08 0.80 -10.41
C MET A 177 6.61 1.77 -11.49
N VAL A 178 6.49 3.07 -11.18
CA VAL A 178 6.09 4.11 -12.12
C VAL A 178 7.19 4.39 -13.15
N ASP A 179 8.46 4.39 -12.72
CA ASP A 179 9.58 4.52 -13.64
C ASP A 179 9.61 3.38 -14.66
N ALA A 180 9.34 2.14 -14.22
CA ALA A 180 9.25 0.97 -15.12
C ALA A 180 8.07 1.10 -16.09
N ALA A 181 6.91 1.59 -15.64
CA ALA A 181 5.74 1.80 -16.50
C ALA A 181 6.02 2.85 -17.61
N PHE A 182 6.70 3.95 -17.28
CA PHE A 182 7.09 4.91 -18.30
C PHE A 182 8.17 4.36 -19.26
N ALA A 183 9.09 3.54 -18.76
CA ALA A 183 10.19 3.00 -19.57
C ALA A 183 9.73 2.08 -20.71
N VAL A 184 8.55 1.46 -20.61
CA VAL A 184 7.99 0.57 -21.65
C VAL A 184 7.09 1.31 -22.66
N ALA A 185 6.81 2.60 -22.45
CA ALA A 185 6.03 3.39 -23.40
C ALA A 185 6.83 3.65 -24.68
N ASP A 186 6.16 3.71 -25.84
CA ASP A 186 6.78 4.03 -27.15
C ASP A 186 7.55 5.36 -27.11
N ASN A 187 7.03 6.33 -26.35
CA ASN A 187 7.70 7.61 -26.09
C ASN A 187 7.52 7.98 -24.61
N PRO A 188 8.48 7.64 -23.75
CA PRO A 188 8.41 7.88 -22.30
C PRO A 188 8.17 9.33 -21.91
N GLU A 189 8.80 10.28 -22.60
CA GLU A 189 8.67 11.72 -22.27
C GLU A 189 7.26 12.24 -22.61
N VAL A 190 6.69 11.83 -23.74
CA VAL A 190 5.31 12.19 -24.11
C VAL A 190 4.31 11.56 -23.16
N ALA A 191 4.48 10.28 -22.84
CA ALA A 191 3.61 9.57 -21.89
C ALA A 191 3.64 10.23 -20.49
N LYS A 192 4.83 10.61 -20.03
CA LYS A 192 5.01 11.30 -18.77
C LYS A 192 4.37 12.70 -18.75
N ALA A 193 4.55 13.46 -19.85
CA ALA A 193 3.95 14.80 -19.99
C ALA A 193 2.41 14.71 -20.03
N ASP A 194 1.83 13.76 -20.76
CA ASP A 194 0.38 13.56 -20.82
C ASP A 194 -0.17 13.13 -19.45
N ALA A 195 0.48 12.18 -18.80
CA ALA A 195 0.09 11.75 -17.46
C ALA A 195 0.15 12.91 -16.45
N LEU A 196 1.19 13.73 -16.51
CA LEU A 196 1.35 14.90 -15.65
C LEU A 196 0.26 15.94 -15.87
N ALA A 197 -0.09 16.21 -17.15
CA ALA A 197 -1.12 17.19 -17.49
C ALA A 197 -2.51 16.83 -16.92
N ARG A 198 -2.73 15.58 -16.58
CA ARG A 198 -4.00 15.09 -15.98
C ARG A 198 -4.07 15.25 -14.46
N HIS A 199 -2.98 15.68 -13.81
CA HIS A 199 -2.94 15.88 -12.37
C HIS A 199 -3.19 17.35 -12.00
N PRO A 200 -4.35 17.72 -11.44
CA PRO A 200 -4.61 19.09 -10.98
C PRO A 200 -3.57 19.62 -9.99
N ALA A 201 -2.92 18.75 -9.23
CA ALA A 201 -1.84 19.13 -8.33
C ALA A 201 -0.56 19.61 -9.05
N GLY A 202 -0.48 19.50 -10.39
CA GLY A 202 0.66 19.94 -11.20
C GLY A 202 1.94 19.12 -11.00
N ARG A 203 1.85 17.99 -10.33
CA ARG A 203 2.97 17.06 -10.08
C ARG A 203 2.49 15.64 -9.86
N PHE A 204 3.40 14.69 -10.05
CA PHE A 204 3.22 13.33 -9.53
C PHE A 204 3.35 13.31 -8.01
N GLY A 205 2.71 12.33 -7.37
CA GLY A 205 2.87 12.10 -5.95
C GLY A 205 4.27 11.58 -5.60
N GLN A 206 4.65 11.76 -4.35
CA GLN A 206 5.86 11.21 -3.76
C GLN A 206 5.48 10.21 -2.66
N PRO A 207 6.35 9.25 -2.30
CA PRO A 207 6.12 8.37 -1.16
C PRO A 207 5.74 9.11 0.13
N SER A 208 6.27 10.32 0.33
CA SER A 208 5.94 11.18 1.47
C SER A 208 4.48 11.64 1.50
N ASP A 209 3.82 11.80 0.34
CA ASP A 209 2.41 12.19 0.29
C ASP A 209 1.53 11.06 0.86
N ILE A 210 1.85 9.82 0.52
CA ILE A 210 1.16 8.63 1.04
C ILE A 210 1.50 8.39 2.52
N ALA A 211 2.77 8.59 2.89
CA ALA A 211 3.24 8.45 4.26
C ALA A 211 2.57 9.43 5.23
N ALA A 212 2.25 10.65 4.79
CA ALA A 212 1.52 11.62 5.59
C ALA A 212 0.12 11.12 5.96
N MET A 213 -0.64 10.61 4.97
CA MET A 213 -1.96 10.02 5.20
C MET A 213 -1.85 8.76 6.08
N ALA A 214 -0.85 7.91 5.84
CA ALA A 214 -0.63 6.70 6.64
C ALA A 214 -0.35 7.04 8.11
N ALA A 215 0.45 8.07 8.39
CA ALA A 215 0.74 8.50 9.76
C ALA A 215 -0.52 9.00 10.48
N TRP A 216 -1.39 9.76 9.81
CA TRP A 216 -2.67 10.18 10.37
C TRP A 216 -3.58 8.97 10.65
N LEU A 217 -3.70 8.02 9.72
CA LEU A 217 -4.50 6.81 9.91
C LEU A 217 -3.96 5.89 11.00
N ALA A 218 -2.65 5.87 11.23
CA ALA A 218 -2.01 5.12 12.31
C ALA A 218 -2.23 5.77 13.68
N SER A 219 -2.50 7.07 13.75
CA SER A 219 -2.62 7.83 14.97
C SER A 219 -4.03 7.78 15.58
N ASP A 220 -4.14 8.22 16.83
CA ASP A 220 -5.42 8.34 17.54
C ASP A 220 -6.29 9.48 17.00
N GLN A 221 -5.72 10.40 16.18
CA GLN A 221 -6.48 11.48 15.52
C GLN A 221 -7.50 10.92 14.51
N SER A 222 -7.32 9.70 14.04
CA SER A 222 -8.25 9.01 13.14
C SER A 222 -9.14 7.97 13.86
N SER A 223 -9.31 8.09 15.19
CA SER A 223 -10.02 7.10 16.02
C SER A 223 -11.48 6.84 15.61
N PHE A 224 -12.14 7.80 14.95
CA PHE A 224 -13.50 7.63 14.44
C PHE A 224 -13.56 7.31 12.93
N THR A 225 -12.43 6.87 12.35
CA THR A 225 -12.30 6.60 10.92
C THR A 225 -11.97 5.13 10.68
N THR A 226 -12.92 4.39 10.10
CA THR A 226 -12.75 2.97 9.74
C THR A 226 -13.59 2.63 8.51
N GLY A 227 -13.19 1.62 7.73
CA GLY A 227 -13.86 1.16 6.52
C GLY A 227 -13.75 2.09 5.31
N GLN A 228 -12.91 3.11 5.37
CA GLN A 228 -12.81 4.15 4.34
C GLN A 228 -11.72 3.88 3.32
N LEU A 229 -11.92 4.42 2.13
CA LEU A 229 -10.97 4.41 1.01
C LEU A 229 -10.54 5.85 0.75
N PHE A 230 -9.30 6.18 1.09
CA PHE A 230 -8.76 7.54 0.95
C PHE A 230 -7.97 7.66 -0.36
N THR A 231 -8.52 8.33 -1.34
CA THR A 231 -7.83 8.63 -2.59
C THR A 231 -6.79 9.72 -2.39
N VAL A 232 -5.54 9.43 -2.75
CA VAL A 232 -4.40 10.36 -2.67
C VAL A 232 -3.69 10.33 -4.02
N ASP A 233 -4.20 11.10 -4.98
CA ASP A 233 -3.87 11.00 -6.41
C ASP A 233 -3.61 12.35 -7.11
N GLY A 234 -3.47 13.43 -6.34
CA GLY A 234 -3.28 14.77 -6.90
C GLY A 234 -4.47 15.29 -7.71
N GLY A 235 -5.66 14.72 -7.49
CA GLY A 235 -6.90 15.10 -8.17
C GLY A 235 -7.12 14.38 -9.51
N LEU A 236 -6.29 13.40 -9.86
CA LEU A 236 -6.37 12.69 -11.13
C LEU A 236 -7.78 12.10 -11.38
N THR A 237 -8.34 11.40 -10.40
CA THR A 237 -9.67 10.78 -10.54
C THR A 237 -10.85 11.74 -10.33
N ALA A 238 -10.60 12.93 -9.80
CA ALA A 238 -11.61 13.98 -9.67
C ALA A 238 -11.76 14.80 -10.95
N SER A 239 -10.79 14.72 -11.86
CA SER A 239 -10.80 15.48 -13.11
C SER A 239 -11.71 14.84 -14.16
N SER A 240 -12.31 15.68 -15.01
CA SER A 240 -12.92 15.23 -16.28
C SER A 240 -11.85 14.53 -17.13
N PRO A 241 -12.23 13.55 -17.99
CA PRO A 241 -11.28 12.91 -18.91
C PRO A 241 -10.69 13.86 -19.98
N LEU A 242 -11.14 15.12 -20.03
CA LEU A 242 -10.59 16.13 -20.93
C LEU A 242 -9.18 16.53 -20.54
N ASN A 243 -8.28 16.56 -21.52
CA ASN A 243 -6.92 17.05 -21.30
C ASN A 243 -6.94 18.58 -21.12
N PRO A 244 -6.59 19.13 -19.95
CA PRO A 244 -6.63 20.56 -19.72
C PRO A 244 -5.65 21.35 -20.59
N GLY A 245 -4.62 20.72 -21.14
CA GLY A 245 -3.67 21.35 -22.06
C GLY A 245 -4.24 21.64 -23.47
N LEU A 246 -5.51 21.25 -23.73
CA LEU A 246 -6.21 21.54 -24.98
C LEU A 246 -7.18 22.73 -24.86
N PHE A 247 -7.31 23.32 -23.69
CA PHE A 247 -8.13 24.48 -23.37
C PHE A 247 -7.29 25.52 -22.64
#